data_5b79090ccccb8a8de4da56411695cd6a
#
_entry.id   5b79090ccccb8a8de4da56411695cd6a
#
_cell.length_a   1.000
_cell.length_b   1.000
_cell.length_c   1.000
_cell.angle_alpha   90.00
_cell.angle_beta   90.00
_cell.angle_gamma   90.00
#
_symmetry.space_group_name_H-M   'P 1'
#
loop_
_entity.id
_entity.type
_entity.pdbx_description
1 polymer ?
#
loop_
_entity_poly.entity_id
_entity_poly.type
_entity_poly.pdbx_seq_one_letter_code
_entity_poly.pdbx_strand_id
1 'polypeptide(L)'
;AVLDQTTGTIWHSKWSGDARENLWIDIALGESKTVTGLRMLPRSGGGNGTITSYRIEISNDHGKTYQEVATGTWNSSDSWKMAEFHAIQATNVRLYAVESVSDTSNIFASAAEIRIMGPATAIVPAEETIVNIATPSKEADLSSAQAAKETDKYTVSTVWKDATGTTVTAISKDKNATHDYTAKITLTPVTGYSFDKTSVPDTLTLKLNDQRTVEAIPVTDSVLNDDGTVTITYQFSNMFQGGSLRMDQSSPEKSTNMRFGYDFKLPEASSEKDEISFKGCTWYYGVAEDDLKNTFSPDKTNFITNPDKKGAEYYRSNIVFTNLSSGAYKRSVYARILVKYTVNGKERSVMGTFVDSRSVSMIVEGILANTNADQTEKDYAQKIKDAILK
;
A
#
# COMPACT_ATOMS: atom_id res chain seq x y z
N ALA A 1 27.84 17.47 -9.84
CA ALA A 1 27.41 18.62 -10.63
C ALA A 1 26.48 18.17 -11.75
N VAL A 2 26.96 17.46 -12.74
CA VAL A 2 26.21 17.16 -13.98
C VAL A 2 25.15 16.05 -13.86
N LEU A 3 24.96 15.47 -12.69
CA LEU A 3 23.97 14.42 -12.36
C LEU A 3 23.12 14.78 -11.15
N ASP A 4 23.07 16.05 -10.76
CA ASP A 4 22.41 16.50 -9.52
C ASP A 4 21.03 17.12 -9.76
N GLN A 5 20.51 17.01 -10.98
CA GLN A 5 19.19 17.51 -11.41
C GLN A 5 19.03 19.03 -11.24
N THR A 6 20.14 19.77 -11.13
CA THR A 6 20.13 21.24 -11.05
C THR A 6 20.88 21.84 -12.25
N THR A 7 20.48 23.06 -12.65
CA THR A 7 21.17 23.81 -13.70
C THR A 7 22.18 24.82 -13.14
N GLY A 8 22.25 24.92 -11.81
CA GLY A 8 23.15 25.87 -11.12
C GLY A 8 24.59 25.39 -10.99
N THR A 9 24.84 24.13 -11.17
CA THR A 9 26.16 23.50 -11.18
C THR A 9 26.50 23.01 -12.58
N ILE A 10 27.76 23.06 -12.97
CA ILE A 10 28.21 22.59 -14.29
C ILE A 10 29.42 21.67 -14.18
N TRP A 11 29.49 20.68 -15.05
CA TRP A 11 30.77 20.07 -15.41
C TRP A 11 31.50 20.95 -16.42
N HIS A 12 32.78 21.07 -16.24
CA HIS A 12 33.66 21.76 -17.16
C HIS A 12 34.96 20.96 -17.29
N SER A 13 35.44 20.72 -18.52
CA SER A 13 36.73 20.16 -18.74
C SER A 13 37.80 21.15 -18.29
N LYS A 14 39.08 20.79 -18.35
CA LYS A 14 40.18 21.71 -18.02
C LYS A 14 40.11 22.96 -18.88
N TRP A 15 40.30 24.15 -18.27
CA TRP A 15 40.15 25.44 -18.92
C TRP A 15 41.19 25.74 -20.02
N SER A 16 42.38 25.16 -19.95
CA SER A 16 43.45 25.40 -20.91
C SER A 16 44.44 24.26 -20.92
N GLY A 17 45.14 24.12 -22.05
CA GLY A 17 46.23 23.14 -22.22
C GLY A 17 45.75 21.69 -22.30
N ASP A 18 44.46 21.47 -22.63
CA ASP A 18 43.95 20.14 -22.91
C ASP A 18 43.99 19.84 -24.40
N ALA A 19 44.17 18.57 -24.74
CA ALA A 19 44.04 18.10 -26.10
C ALA A 19 42.59 17.66 -26.36
N ARG A 20 42.13 17.72 -27.62
CA ARG A 20 40.72 17.35 -27.96
C ARG A 20 40.38 15.92 -27.54
N GLU A 21 41.31 15.02 -27.58
CA GLU A 21 41.13 13.63 -27.14
C GLU A 21 40.84 13.46 -25.65
N ASN A 22 41.06 14.52 -24.85
CA ASN A 22 40.80 14.52 -23.40
C ASN A 22 39.47 15.23 -23.03
N LEU A 23 38.70 15.73 -24.01
CA LEU A 23 37.46 16.41 -23.75
C LEU A 23 36.28 15.43 -23.60
N TRP A 24 36.26 14.69 -22.51
CA TRP A 24 35.21 13.72 -22.23
C TRP A 24 34.79 13.71 -20.76
N ILE A 25 33.61 13.22 -20.52
CA ILE A 25 33.11 12.86 -19.19
C ILE A 25 32.65 11.41 -19.18
N ASP A 26 33.03 10.66 -18.15
CA ASP A 26 32.65 9.28 -17.93
C ASP A 26 31.65 9.18 -16.80
N ILE A 27 30.55 8.48 -17.02
CA ILE A 27 29.45 8.32 -16.09
C ILE A 27 29.33 6.84 -15.73
N ALA A 28 29.71 6.49 -14.50
CA ALA A 28 29.52 5.16 -13.95
C ALA A 28 28.06 4.96 -13.51
N LEU A 29 27.46 3.86 -13.96
CA LEU A 29 26.06 3.52 -13.66
C LEU A 29 25.90 2.71 -12.38
N GLY A 30 27.01 2.33 -11.74
CA GLY A 30 27.04 1.50 -10.52
C GLY A 30 26.88 0.01 -10.80
N GLU A 31 25.98 -0.36 -11.67
CA GLU A 31 25.70 -1.73 -12.13
C GLU A 31 25.49 -1.76 -13.64
N SER A 32 25.42 -2.96 -14.23
CA SER A 32 25.10 -3.11 -15.66
C SER A 32 23.64 -2.77 -15.90
N LYS A 33 23.40 -1.77 -16.77
CA LYS A 33 22.06 -1.29 -17.16
C LYS A 33 21.91 -1.28 -18.67
N THR A 34 20.71 -1.54 -19.15
CA THR A 34 20.38 -1.33 -20.57
C THR A 34 20.25 0.16 -20.83
N VAL A 35 21.05 0.70 -21.74
CA VAL A 35 21.04 2.11 -22.16
C VAL A 35 20.65 2.23 -23.63
N THR A 36 19.94 3.32 -23.97
CA THR A 36 19.45 3.59 -25.33
C THR A 36 19.81 4.97 -25.83
N GLY A 37 20.44 5.79 -24.98
CA GLY A 37 20.76 7.17 -25.36
C GLY A 37 21.31 7.99 -24.21
N LEU A 38 21.57 9.24 -24.55
CA LEU A 38 22.05 10.26 -23.63
C LEU A 38 21.37 11.59 -23.96
N ARG A 39 20.96 12.34 -22.93
CA ARG A 39 20.56 13.76 -23.04
C ARG A 39 21.55 14.63 -22.30
N MET A 40 21.89 15.78 -22.90
CA MET A 40 22.81 16.74 -22.32
C MET A 40 22.17 18.13 -22.39
N LEU A 41 22.21 18.85 -21.28
CA LEU A 41 21.85 20.25 -21.20
C LEU A 41 23.13 21.08 -21.19
N PRO A 42 23.36 21.99 -22.14
CA PRO A 42 24.44 22.96 -22.09
C PRO A 42 24.30 23.91 -20.89
N ARG A 43 25.39 24.55 -20.49
CA ARG A 43 25.32 25.63 -19.50
C ARG A 43 24.46 26.77 -20.02
N SER A 44 23.76 27.47 -19.12
CA SER A 44 22.96 28.63 -19.50
C SER A 44 23.80 29.77 -20.06
N GLY A 45 23.20 30.56 -20.97
CA GLY A 45 23.85 31.69 -21.61
C GLY A 45 24.61 31.32 -22.88
N GLY A 46 24.46 30.12 -23.36
CA GLY A 46 24.92 29.58 -24.67
C GLY A 46 26.33 30.02 -25.10
N GLY A 47 27.15 29.15 -25.49
CA GLY A 47 28.43 29.52 -26.09
C GLY A 47 29.60 28.76 -25.49
N ASN A 48 30.13 29.16 -24.37
CA ASN A 48 31.40 28.62 -23.89
C ASN A 48 31.31 27.13 -23.48
N GLY A 49 31.96 26.28 -24.26
CA GLY A 49 32.04 24.84 -24.00
C GLY A 49 30.82 24.04 -24.45
N THR A 50 29.83 24.67 -25.12
CA THR A 50 28.69 23.91 -25.68
C THR A 50 29.19 22.90 -26.70
N ILE A 51 28.88 21.62 -26.48
CA ILE A 51 29.28 20.53 -27.37
C ILE A 51 28.46 20.61 -28.66
N THR A 52 29.14 20.70 -29.80
CA THR A 52 28.52 20.80 -31.14
C THR A 52 28.76 19.56 -32.00
N SER A 53 29.80 18.78 -31.70
CA SER A 53 30.00 17.44 -32.27
C SER A 53 30.39 16.49 -31.17
N TYR A 54 29.74 15.31 -31.16
CA TYR A 54 29.88 14.36 -30.06
C TYR A 54 30.21 12.94 -30.54
N ARG A 55 30.82 12.17 -29.67
CA ARG A 55 30.95 10.71 -29.72
C ARG A 55 30.54 10.13 -28.39
N ILE A 56 29.75 9.08 -28.42
CA ILE A 56 29.30 8.33 -27.23
C ILE A 56 29.92 6.96 -27.28
N GLU A 57 30.56 6.58 -26.19
CA GLU A 57 31.14 5.27 -25.96
C GLU A 57 30.52 4.63 -24.71
N ILE A 58 30.41 3.31 -24.72
CA ILE A 58 29.99 2.55 -23.56
C ILE A 58 31.04 1.56 -23.11
N SER A 59 31.09 1.28 -21.85
CA SER A 59 31.84 0.18 -21.27
C SER A 59 30.87 -0.77 -20.55
N ASN A 60 31.15 -2.08 -20.62
CA ASN A 60 30.42 -3.12 -19.90
C ASN A 60 31.31 -3.89 -18.91
N ASP A 61 32.56 -3.42 -18.73
CA ASP A 61 33.58 -3.98 -17.86
C ASP A 61 34.13 -2.96 -16.83
N HIS A 62 33.25 -2.06 -16.37
CA HIS A 62 33.57 -1.00 -15.39
C HIS A 62 34.67 -0.03 -15.87
N GLY A 63 34.61 0.40 -17.13
CA GLY A 63 35.45 1.45 -17.68
C GLY A 63 36.84 0.98 -18.12
N LYS A 64 37.10 -0.33 -18.25
CA LYS A 64 38.38 -0.85 -18.71
C LYS A 64 38.53 -0.79 -20.24
N THR A 65 37.44 -1.11 -20.94
CA THR A 65 37.39 -1.01 -22.40
C THR A 65 36.10 -0.25 -22.82
N TYR A 66 36.20 0.45 -23.96
CA TYR A 66 35.06 1.24 -24.47
C TYR A 66 34.82 0.89 -25.93
N GLN A 67 33.51 0.91 -26.27
CA GLN A 67 33.02 0.73 -27.63
C GLN A 67 32.20 1.98 -28.01
N GLU A 68 32.48 2.55 -29.20
CA GLU A 68 31.70 3.60 -29.80
C GLU A 68 30.29 3.08 -30.14
N VAL A 69 29.26 3.83 -29.77
CA VAL A 69 27.85 3.49 -30.03
C VAL A 69 27.09 4.57 -30.78
N ALA A 70 27.56 5.82 -30.73
CA ALA A 70 26.94 6.93 -31.46
C ALA A 70 27.93 8.06 -31.70
N THR A 71 27.81 8.71 -32.86
CA THR A 71 28.42 9.99 -33.19
C THR A 71 27.38 10.93 -33.83
N GLY A 72 27.57 12.22 -33.73
CA GLY A 72 26.69 13.17 -34.37
C GLY A 72 27.04 14.62 -34.05
N THR A 73 26.14 15.52 -34.49
CA THR A 73 26.27 16.95 -34.27
C THR A 73 25.05 17.52 -33.59
N TRP A 74 25.26 18.53 -32.74
CA TRP A 74 24.24 19.31 -32.10
C TRP A 74 24.39 20.80 -32.48
N ASN A 75 23.27 21.53 -32.47
CA ASN A 75 23.33 22.98 -32.61
C ASN A 75 23.91 23.63 -31.33
N SER A 76 24.35 24.87 -31.42
CA SER A 76 24.95 25.62 -30.30
C SER A 76 23.96 26.26 -29.32
N SER A 77 22.62 25.97 -29.45
CA SER A 77 21.63 26.51 -28.52
C SER A 77 21.82 25.95 -27.10
N ASP A 78 21.24 26.58 -26.11
CA ASP A 78 21.23 26.14 -24.70
C ASP A 78 20.08 25.18 -24.34
N SER A 79 19.34 24.68 -25.34
CA SER A 79 18.30 23.66 -25.15
C SER A 79 18.91 22.25 -25.01
N TRP A 80 18.10 21.36 -24.44
CA TRP A 80 18.47 19.93 -24.35
C TRP A 80 18.90 19.35 -25.69
N LYS A 81 20.03 18.65 -25.67
CA LYS A 81 20.56 17.85 -26.77
C LYS A 81 20.21 16.38 -26.51
N MET A 82 20.08 15.58 -27.56
CA MET A 82 19.79 14.16 -27.45
C MET A 82 20.63 13.38 -28.46
N ALA A 83 21.11 12.24 -28.03
CA ALA A 83 21.73 11.22 -28.86
C ALA A 83 21.10 9.87 -28.51
N GLU A 84 20.61 9.16 -29.51
CA GLU A 84 19.99 7.85 -29.36
C GLU A 84 20.81 6.79 -30.08
N PHE A 85 20.80 5.57 -29.55
CA PHE A 85 21.45 4.41 -30.11
C PHE A 85 20.69 3.12 -29.75
N HIS A 86 21.03 2.01 -30.37
CA HIS A 86 20.41 0.72 -30.08
C HIS A 86 20.62 0.32 -28.61
N ALA A 87 19.63 -0.33 -28.00
CA ALA A 87 19.70 -0.81 -26.63
C ALA A 87 20.91 -1.72 -26.42
N ILE A 88 21.76 -1.37 -25.44
CA ILE A 88 23.00 -2.08 -25.14
C ILE A 88 23.25 -2.10 -23.64
N GLN A 89 23.88 -3.15 -23.12
CA GLN A 89 24.29 -3.23 -21.71
C GLN A 89 25.53 -2.39 -21.47
N ALA A 90 25.50 -1.58 -20.42
CA ALA A 90 26.63 -0.72 -20.05
C ALA A 90 26.75 -0.60 -18.52
N THR A 91 28.00 -0.57 -18.05
CA THR A 91 28.37 -0.15 -16.68
C THR A 91 28.83 1.30 -16.63
N ASN A 92 29.29 1.82 -17.80
CA ASN A 92 29.73 3.21 -17.96
C ASN A 92 29.27 3.76 -19.31
N VAL A 93 28.96 5.05 -19.34
CA VAL A 93 28.69 5.83 -20.55
C VAL A 93 29.64 7.01 -20.60
N ARG A 94 30.35 7.16 -21.71
CA ARG A 94 31.30 8.24 -21.91
C ARG A 94 30.84 9.14 -23.05
N LEU A 95 30.78 10.44 -22.76
CA LEU A 95 30.48 11.50 -23.75
C LEU A 95 31.80 12.23 -24.08
N TYR A 96 32.22 12.15 -25.33
CA TYR A 96 33.27 12.98 -25.89
C TYR A 96 32.70 14.23 -26.55
N ALA A 97 33.33 15.37 -26.28
CA ALA A 97 33.17 16.59 -27.07
C ALA A 97 34.16 16.58 -28.22
N VAL A 98 33.74 16.09 -29.37
CA VAL A 98 34.59 16.09 -30.59
C VAL A 98 34.81 17.53 -31.06
N GLU A 99 33.71 18.34 -31.00
CA GLU A 99 33.78 19.79 -31.20
C GLU A 99 32.94 20.48 -30.15
N SER A 100 33.34 21.70 -29.77
CA SER A 100 32.61 22.56 -28.84
C SER A 100 32.78 24.02 -29.22
N VAL A 101 31.86 24.86 -28.78
CA VAL A 101 31.99 26.30 -28.88
C VAL A 101 33.06 26.76 -27.91
N SER A 102 34.29 26.92 -28.42
CA SER A 102 35.44 27.33 -27.64
C SER A 102 36.35 28.22 -28.48
N ASP A 103 37.22 28.98 -27.83
CA ASP A 103 38.25 29.77 -28.50
C ASP A 103 39.28 28.83 -29.18
N THR A 104 39.85 29.27 -30.29
CA THR A 104 40.88 28.51 -31.01
C THR A 104 42.14 28.27 -30.17
N SER A 105 42.38 29.09 -29.17
CA SER A 105 43.55 28.99 -28.25
C SER A 105 43.24 28.20 -26.99
N ASN A 106 41.97 28.01 -26.63
CA ASN A 106 41.53 27.27 -25.43
C ASN A 106 40.39 26.36 -25.79
N ILE A 107 40.68 25.08 -25.86
CA ILE A 107 39.70 24.04 -26.19
C ILE A 107 39.16 23.47 -24.88
N PHE A 108 37.85 23.55 -24.69
CA PHE A 108 37.14 23.01 -23.50
C PHE A 108 35.70 22.63 -23.83
N ALA A 109 35.08 21.84 -22.97
CA ALA A 109 33.69 21.44 -23.03
C ALA A 109 32.98 21.63 -21.67
N SER A 110 31.68 21.87 -21.69
CA SER A 110 30.88 22.00 -20.49
C SER A 110 29.48 21.43 -20.68
N ALA A 111 28.88 20.99 -19.58
CA ALA A 111 27.47 20.59 -19.50
C ALA A 111 26.89 21.01 -18.15
N ALA A 112 25.63 21.46 -18.13
CA ALA A 112 24.92 21.72 -16.91
C ALA A 112 24.29 20.42 -16.35
N GLU A 113 23.78 19.56 -17.23
CA GLU A 113 23.14 18.31 -16.84
C GLU A 113 23.35 17.23 -17.89
N ILE A 114 23.53 15.98 -17.47
CA ILE A 114 23.55 14.81 -18.36
C ILE A 114 22.59 13.77 -17.79
N ARG A 115 21.80 13.16 -18.66
CA ARG A 115 20.88 12.08 -18.32
C ARG A 115 21.12 10.90 -19.24
N ILE A 116 21.36 9.73 -18.68
CA ILE A 116 21.43 8.48 -19.42
C ILE A 116 20.03 7.96 -19.61
N MET A 117 19.71 7.57 -20.84
CA MET A 117 18.39 7.07 -21.23
C MET A 117 18.41 5.54 -21.26
N GLY A 118 17.38 4.93 -20.72
CA GLY A 118 17.08 3.50 -20.83
C GLY A 118 16.02 3.24 -21.89
N PRO A 119 15.66 1.95 -22.13
CA PRO A 119 14.53 1.60 -22.99
C PRO A 119 13.25 2.32 -22.53
N ALA A 120 12.44 2.74 -23.47
CA ALA A 120 11.12 3.24 -23.14
C ALA A 120 10.35 2.15 -22.41
N THR A 121 9.74 2.50 -21.28
CA THR A 121 8.90 1.61 -20.50
C THR A 121 7.45 2.00 -20.68
N ALA A 122 6.56 0.99 -20.74
CA ALA A 122 5.13 1.22 -20.71
C ALA A 122 4.70 1.50 -19.26
N ILE A 123 3.94 2.57 -19.04
CA ILE A 123 3.35 2.83 -17.73
C ILE A 123 2.26 1.79 -17.47
N VAL A 124 2.30 1.18 -16.30
CA VAL A 124 1.22 0.30 -15.82
C VAL A 124 0.21 1.18 -15.08
N PRO A 125 -1.01 1.36 -15.60
CA PRO A 125 -2.00 2.23 -14.98
C PRO A 125 -2.59 1.59 -13.69
N ALA A 126 -3.21 2.40 -12.83
CA ALA A 126 -3.71 1.95 -11.52
C ALA A 126 -4.75 0.83 -11.61
N GLU A 127 -5.58 0.85 -12.64
CA GLU A 127 -6.56 -0.22 -12.90
C GLU A 127 -5.93 -1.59 -13.18
N GLU A 128 -4.64 -1.62 -13.54
CA GLU A 128 -3.88 -2.85 -13.73
C GLU A 128 -2.96 -3.18 -12.53
N THR A 129 -2.88 -2.30 -11.52
CA THR A 129 -2.09 -2.55 -10.29
C THR A 129 -2.91 -3.14 -9.15
N ILE A 130 -4.11 -3.63 -9.44
CA ILE A 130 -4.99 -4.29 -8.46
C ILE A 130 -4.36 -5.60 -8.01
N VAL A 131 -4.30 -5.78 -6.70
CA VAL A 131 -3.84 -7.00 -6.05
C VAL A 131 -4.93 -7.61 -5.20
N ASN A 132 -4.93 -8.94 -5.14
CA ASN A 132 -5.80 -9.73 -4.28
C ASN A 132 -5.03 -10.13 -3.03
N ILE A 133 -5.59 -9.91 -1.85
CA ILE A 133 -5.02 -10.42 -0.60
C ILE A 133 -6.07 -11.16 0.22
N ALA A 134 -5.69 -12.33 0.75
CA ALA A 134 -6.53 -13.07 1.68
C ALA A 134 -6.51 -12.41 3.06
N THR A 135 -7.67 -12.35 3.71
CA THR A 135 -7.76 -11.89 5.10
C THR A 135 -7.13 -12.92 6.04
N PRO A 136 -6.44 -12.49 7.11
CA PRO A 136 -5.93 -13.40 8.12
C PRO A 136 -7.05 -14.25 8.74
N SER A 137 -6.73 -15.50 9.08
CA SER A 137 -7.59 -16.38 9.88
C SER A 137 -6.91 -16.72 11.20
N LYS A 138 -7.70 -17.14 12.21
CA LYS A 138 -7.15 -17.60 13.48
C LYS A 138 -6.20 -18.78 13.22
N GLU A 139 -5.04 -18.75 13.86
CA GLU A 139 -4.00 -19.80 13.76
C GLU A 139 -3.33 -19.94 12.38
N ALA A 140 -3.61 -19.06 11.42
CA ALA A 140 -3.04 -19.17 10.10
C ALA A 140 -1.57 -18.78 10.07
N ASP A 141 -0.82 -19.52 9.28
CA ASP A 141 0.42 -19.07 8.70
C ASP A 141 0.12 -17.95 7.70
N LEU A 142 0.69 -16.77 7.92
CA LEU A 142 0.54 -15.61 7.04
C LEU A 142 1.16 -15.82 5.66
N SER A 143 1.92 -16.90 5.46
CA SER A 143 2.40 -17.30 4.14
C SER A 143 1.26 -17.61 3.17
N SER A 144 0.11 -18.09 3.67
CA SER A 144 -1.10 -18.32 2.88
C SER A 144 -1.87 -17.05 2.53
N ALA A 145 -1.62 -15.96 3.25
CA ALA A 145 -2.23 -14.64 3.04
C ALA A 145 -1.32 -13.71 2.23
N GLN A 146 -0.59 -14.24 1.25
CA GLN A 146 0.23 -13.45 0.34
C GLN A 146 -0.64 -12.78 -0.73
N ALA A 147 -0.29 -11.56 -1.09
CA ALA A 147 -0.93 -10.86 -2.19
C ALA A 147 -0.60 -11.55 -3.53
N ALA A 148 -1.59 -11.63 -4.40
CA ALA A 148 -1.45 -12.14 -5.76
C ALA A 148 -1.60 -11.01 -6.78
N LYS A 149 -0.93 -11.14 -7.92
CA LYS A 149 -1.05 -10.24 -9.07
C LYS A 149 -1.99 -10.82 -10.14
N GLU A 150 -2.59 -9.95 -10.91
CA GLU A 150 -3.44 -10.33 -12.05
C GLU A 150 -2.73 -10.16 -13.41
N THR A 151 -1.53 -9.59 -13.44
CA THR A 151 -0.79 -9.30 -14.69
C THR A 151 0.68 -9.68 -14.54
N ASP A 152 1.37 -9.88 -15.67
CA ASP A 152 2.80 -10.17 -15.73
C ASP A 152 3.67 -8.91 -15.86
N LYS A 153 3.08 -7.73 -15.76
CA LYS A 153 3.79 -6.44 -15.90
C LYS A 153 4.62 -6.08 -14.66
N TYR A 154 4.37 -6.72 -13.53
CA TYR A 154 5.08 -6.51 -12.27
C TYR A 154 5.14 -7.78 -11.43
N THR A 155 6.04 -7.81 -10.46
CA THR A 155 6.08 -8.84 -9.40
C THR A 155 5.47 -8.30 -8.13
N VAL A 156 4.99 -9.20 -7.26
CA VAL A 156 4.35 -8.85 -5.98
C VAL A 156 5.10 -9.55 -4.85
N SER A 157 5.38 -8.82 -3.79
CA SER A 157 5.83 -9.38 -2.52
C SER A 157 5.01 -8.83 -1.36
N THR A 158 4.81 -9.61 -0.31
CA THR A 158 4.05 -9.21 0.88
C THR A 158 4.88 -9.46 2.12
N VAL A 159 4.95 -8.43 2.98
CA VAL A 159 5.56 -8.52 4.30
C VAL A 159 4.48 -8.19 5.32
N TRP A 160 4.27 -9.10 6.27
CA TRP A 160 3.34 -8.89 7.37
C TRP A 160 4.07 -8.31 8.58
N LYS A 161 3.43 -7.34 9.22
CA LYS A 161 3.91 -6.70 10.45
C LYS A 161 2.84 -6.76 11.52
N ASP A 162 3.26 -6.94 12.77
CA ASP A 162 2.38 -6.81 13.94
C ASP A 162 2.20 -5.33 14.35
N ALA A 163 1.45 -5.10 15.44
CA ALA A 163 1.20 -3.77 16.00
C ALA A 163 2.46 -3.00 16.40
N THR A 164 3.59 -3.68 16.65
CA THR A 164 4.88 -3.05 16.98
C THR A 164 5.71 -2.70 15.75
N GLY A 165 5.25 -3.09 14.56
CA GLY A 165 5.98 -2.95 13.30
C GLY A 165 7.00 -4.07 13.06
N THR A 166 7.03 -5.10 13.91
CA THR A 166 7.90 -6.28 13.74
C THR A 166 7.37 -7.17 12.61
N THR A 167 8.27 -7.67 11.76
CA THR A 167 7.90 -8.62 10.71
C THR A 167 7.52 -9.96 11.32
N VAL A 168 6.37 -10.49 10.90
CA VAL A 168 5.81 -11.74 11.38
C VAL A 168 5.42 -12.66 10.22
N THR A 169 5.49 -13.97 10.46
CA THR A 169 5.10 -15.00 9.48
C THR A 169 3.86 -15.79 9.92
N ALA A 170 3.36 -15.52 11.12
CA ALA A 170 2.18 -16.19 11.68
C ALA A 170 1.42 -15.25 12.62
N ILE A 171 0.13 -15.53 12.77
CA ILE A 171 -0.72 -14.87 13.76
C ILE A 171 -0.28 -15.30 15.17
N SER A 172 -0.19 -14.34 16.09
CA SER A 172 0.15 -14.62 17.49
C SER A 172 -0.93 -15.52 18.14
N LYS A 173 -0.49 -16.54 18.87
CA LYS A 173 -1.35 -17.40 19.69
C LYS A 173 -1.60 -16.82 21.09
N ASP A 174 -0.86 -15.77 21.46
CA ASP A 174 -1.07 -15.09 22.73
C ASP A 174 -2.39 -14.32 22.72
N LYS A 175 -3.31 -14.71 23.58
CA LYS A 175 -4.63 -14.07 23.74
C LYS A 175 -4.54 -12.61 24.21
N ASN A 176 -3.40 -12.20 24.77
CA ASN A 176 -3.15 -10.83 25.20
C ASN A 176 -2.50 -9.96 24.11
N ALA A 177 -2.11 -10.53 22.98
CA ALA A 177 -1.62 -9.77 21.85
C ALA A 177 -2.73 -8.87 21.29
N THR A 178 -2.34 -7.72 20.74
CA THR A 178 -3.30 -6.77 20.13
C THR A 178 -4.00 -7.35 18.90
N HIS A 179 -3.36 -8.30 18.23
CA HIS A 179 -3.83 -8.90 16.97
C HIS A 179 -4.10 -7.89 15.85
N ASP A 180 -3.43 -6.75 15.89
CA ASP A 180 -3.39 -5.81 14.79
C ASP A 180 -2.25 -6.19 13.84
N TYR A 181 -2.55 -6.31 12.55
CA TYR A 181 -1.58 -6.71 11.55
C TYR A 181 -1.64 -5.79 10.34
N THR A 182 -0.50 -5.55 9.75
CA THR A 182 -0.36 -4.75 8.53
C THR A 182 0.27 -5.58 7.43
N ALA A 183 -0.41 -5.72 6.31
CA ALA A 183 0.16 -6.23 5.07
C ALA A 183 0.82 -5.07 4.33
N LYS A 184 2.15 -5.13 4.17
CA LYS A 184 2.91 -4.26 3.29
C LYS A 184 3.19 -5.00 1.99
N ILE A 185 2.50 -4.60 0.91
CA ILE A 185 2.56 -5.22 -0.41
C ILE A 185 3.41 -4.34 -1.30
N THR A 186 4.48 -4.90 -1.89
CA THR A 186 5.36 -4.18 -2.80
C THR A 186 5.19 -4.73 -4.21
N LEU A 187 4.89 -3.84 -5.15
CA LEU A 187 4.84 -4.11 -6.58
C LEU A 187 6.15 -3.62 -7.20
N THR A 188 6.84 -4.50 -7.92
CA THR A 188 8.08 -4.17 -8.63
C THR A 188 7.88 -4.37 -10.13
N PRO A 189 8.03 -3.33 -10.97
CA PRO A 189 7.80 -3.46 -12.39
C PRO A 189 8.84 -4.39 -13.01
N VAL A 190 8.43 -5.20 -13.99
CA VAL A 190 9.35 -6.03 -14.77
C VAL A 190 9.95 -5.22 -15.94
N THR A 191 10.99 -5.73 -16.56
CA THR A 191 11.64 -5.10 -17.72
C THR A 191 10.63 -4.73 -18.79
N GLY A 192 10.68 -3.49 -19.29
CA GLY A 192 9.75 -2.95 -20.28
C GLY A 192 8.53 -2.24 -19.68
N TYR A 193 8.39 -2.24 -18.35
CA TYR A 193 7.32 -1.54 -17.64
C TYR A 193 7.88 -0.62 -16.55
N SER A 194 7.07 0.35 -16.16
CA SER A 194 7.38 1.28 -15.06
C SER A 194 6.09 1.71 -14.38
N PHE A 195 6.22 2.22 -13.16
CA PHE A 195 5.16 2.90 -12.44
C PHE A 195 5.41 4.40 -12.40
N ASP A 196 4.33 5.16 -12.42
CA ASP A 196 4.32 6.60 -12.14
C ASP A 196 3.20 6.93 -11.13
N LYS A 197 2.92 8.22 -10.93
CA LYS A 197 1.86 8.64 -9.99
C LYS A 197 0.47 8.13 -10.36
N THR A 198 0.22 7.86 -11.64
CA THR A 198 -1.06 7.30 -12.12
C THR A 198 -1.17 5.79 -11.88
N SER A 199 -0.06 5.14 -11.53
CA SER A 199 -0.01 3.70 -11.25
C SER A 199 -0.39 3.34 -9.81
N VAL A 200 -0.49 4.34 -8.92
CA VAL A 200 -0.70 4.09 -7.48
C VAL A 200 -2.18 3.78 -7.22
N PRO A 201 -2.53 2.55 -6.83
CA PRO A 201 -3.92 2.17 -6.63
C PRO A 201 -4.48 2.74 -5.32
N ASP A 202 -5.75 3.12 -5.34
CA ASP A 202 -6.50 3.54 -4.15
C ASP A 202 -7.31 2.39 -3.54
N THR A 203 -7.40 1.26 -4.24
CA THR A 203 -8.19 0.10 -3.83
C THR A 203 -7.41 -1.20 -4.02
N LEU A 204 -7.84 -2.24 -3.34
CA LEU A 204 -7.42 -3.62 -3.51
C LEU A 204 -8.64 -4.55 -3.44
N THR A 205 -8.41 -5.83 -3.71
CA THR A 205 -9.40 -6.88 -3.57
C THR A 205 -9.10 -7.72 -2.32
N LEU A 206 -10.10 -7.87 -1.44
CA LEU A 206 -10.00 -8.75 -0.27
C LEU A 206 -10.70 -10.08 -0.52
N LYS A 207 -9.96 -11.16 -0.32
CA LYS A 207 -10.51 -12.50 -0.28
C LYS A 207 -10.88 -12.83 1.18
N LEU A 208 -12.16 -12.70 1.53
CA LEU A 208 -12.65 -12.90 2.90
C LEU A 208 -12.67 -14.37 3.32
N ASN A 209 -13.03 -15.24 2.38
CA ASN A 209 -13.03 -16.69 2.51
C ASN A 209 -13.00 -17.30 1.11
N ASP A 210 -13.03 -18.64 1.01
CA ASP A 210 -12.93 -19.33 -0.29
C ASP A 210 -14.08 -19.04 -1.26
N GLN A 211 -15.22 -18.55 -0.76
CA GLN A 211 -16.41 -18.28 -1.55
C GLN A 211 -16.68 -16.80 -1.79
N ARG A 212 -16.01 -15.91 -1.05
CA ARG A 212 -16.30 -14.48 -1.10
C ARG A 212 -15.06 -13.63 -1.30
N THR A 213 -15.07 -12.91 -2.42
CA THR A 213 -14.15 -11.83 -2.74
C THR A 213 -14.89 -10.50 -2.69
N VAL A 214 -14.26 -9.46 -2.18
CA VAL A 214 -14.78 -8.09 -2.17
C VAL A 214 -13.81 -7.19 -2.89
N GLU A 215 -14.25 -6.63 -4.00
CA GLU A 215 -13.46 -5.76 -4.87
C GLU A 215 -13.56 -4.29 -4.45
N ALA A 216 -12.64 -3.50 -4.95
CA ALA A 216 -12.58 -2.05 -4.77
C ALA A 216 -12.64 -1.61 -3.28
N ILE A 217 -11.95 -2.34 -2.41
CA ILE A 217 -11.77 -1.96 -1.02
C ILE A 217 -10.70 -0.87 -0.93
N PRO A 218 -11.01 0.33 -0.37
CA PRO A 218 -10.00 1.37 -0.19
C PRO A 218 -8.82 0.86 0.63
N VAL A 219 -7.60 1.11 0.16
CA VAL A 219 -6.38 0.73 0.89
C VAL A 219 -6.19 1.58 2.15
N THR A 220 -5.37 1.12 3.09
CA THR A 220 -5.00 1.96 4.25
C THR A 220 -4.03 3.05 3.81
N ASP A 221 -3.08 2.73 2.95
CA ASP A 221 -2.18 3.69 2.29
C ASP A 221 -1.57 3.10 1.02
N SER A 222 -1.12 3.98 0.11
CA SER A 222 -0.40 3.57 -1.10
C SER A 222 0.54 4.68 -1.57
N VAL A 223 1.74 4.30 -2.04
CA VAL A 223 2.77 5.26 -2.43
C VAL A 223 3.64 4.71 -3.56
N LEU A 224 4.04 5.60 -4.48
CA LEU A 224 5.15 5.37 -5.40
C LEU A 224 6.46 5.71 -4.68
N ASN A 225 7.36 4.75 -4.58
CA ASN A 225 8.67 4.93 -3.95
C ASN A 225 9.69 5.53 -4.93
N ASP A 226 10.76 6.12 -4.40
CA ASP A 226 11.83 6.74 -5.21
C ASP A 226 12.60 5.70 -6.07
N ASP A 227 12.57 4.43 -5.68
CA ASP A 227 13.15 3.32 -6.45
C ASP A 227 12.26 2.82 -7.59
N GLY A 228 11.11 3.45 -7.81
CA GLY A 228 10.16 3.11 -8.87
C GLY A 228 9.21 1.95 -8.52
N THR A 229 9.24 1.44 -7.30
CA THR A 229 8.27 0.45 -6.83
C THR A 229 7.00 1.13 -6.29
N VAL A 230 5.86 0.41 -6.27
CA VAL A 230 4.66 0.86 -5.58
C VAL A 230 4.47 0.03 -4.31
N THR A 231 4.27 0.71 -3.19
CA THR A 231 3.89 0.07 -1.92
C THR A 231 2.42 0.31 -1.64
N ILE A 232 1.69 -0.76 -1.38
CA ILE A 232 0.30 -0.74 -0.89
C ILE A 232 0.34 -1.22 0.57
N THR A 233 -0.28 -0.48 1.47
CA THR A 233 -0.41 -0.87 2.88
C THR A 233 -1.87 -1.15 3.18
N TYR A 234 -2.14 -2.29 3.80
CA TYR A 234 -3.47 -2.63 4.27
C TYR A 234 -3.45 -3.12 5.72
N GLN A 235 -4.26 -2.49 6.55
CA GLN A 235 -4.32 -2.75 7.98
C GLN A 235 -5.53 -3.64 8.32
N PHE A 236 -5.26 -4.62 9.17
CA PHE A 236 -6.25 -5.44 9.86
C PHE A 236 -6.20 -5.12 11.35
N SER A 237 -7.34 -4.84 11.96
CA SER A 237 -7.40 -4.44 13.37
C SER A 237 -8.26 -5.38 14.19
N ASN A 238 -7.80 -5.70 15.38
CA ASN A 238 -8.57 -6.47 16.34
C ASN A 238 -9.63 -5.58 17.00
N MET A 239 -10.80 -5.57 16.41
CA MET A 239 -11.94 -4.81 16.91
C MET A 239 -12.57 -5.54 18.09
N PHE A 240 -12.86 -4.80 19.15
CA PHE A 240 -13.51 -5.36 20.33
C PHE A 240 -14.96 -5.75 19.99
N GLN A 241 -15.31 -6.97 20.31
CA GLN A 241 -16.66 -7.48 20.08
C GLN A 241 -17.45 -7.56 21.37
N GLY A 242 -18.74 -7.37 21.27
CA GLY A 242 -19.69 -7.49 22.37
C GLY A 242 -21.01 -8.06 21.92
N GLY A 243 -21.81 -8.49 22.86
CA GLY A 243 -23.18 -8.95 22.62
C GLY A 243 -24.07 -8.61 23.78
N SER A 244 -25.34 -8.41 23.51
CA SER A 244 -26.38 -8.23 24.52
C SER A 244 -27.69 -8.82 24.05
N LEU A 245 -28.54 -9.15 25.01
CA LEU A 245 -29.94 -9.51 24.78
C LEU A 245 -30.81 -8.25 24.87
N ARG A 246 -31.89 -8.22 24.11
CA ARG A 246 -32.92 -7.19 24.26
C ARG A 246 -34.07 -7.79 25.04
N MET A 247 -34.32 -7.27 26.22
CA MET A 247 -35.34 -7.76 27.18
C MET A 247 -36.74 -7.22 26.86
N ASP A 248 -37.04 -6.95 25.59
CA ASP A 248 -38.33 -6.53 25.11
C ASP A 248 -39.28 -7.69 24.78
N GLN A 249 -38.83 -8.92 24.97
CA GLN A 249 -39.65 -10.13 24.75
C GLN A 249 -40.25 -10.63 26.06
N SER A 250 -41.57 -10.82 26.07
CA SER A 250 -42.32 -11.31 27.25
C SER A 250 -42.08 -12.79 27.55
N SER A 251 -41.66 -13.56 26.56
CA SER A 251 -41.42 -15.02 26.65
C SER A 251 -40.02 -15.38 26.10
N PRO A 252 -38.97 -15.05 26.85
CA PRO A 252 -37.60 -15.29 26.38
C PRO A 252 -37.24 -16.77 26.20
N GLU A 253 -38.00 -17.67 26.84
CA GLU A 253 -37.93 -19.12 26.63
C GLU A 253 -38.39 -19.57 25.23
N LYS A 254 -39.18 -18.73 24.52
CA LYS A 254 -39.66 -19.02 23.16
C LYS A 254 -38.90 -18.26 22.08
N SER A 255 -38.66 -16.97 22.32
CA SER A 255 -37.93 -16.13 21.38
C SER A 255 -37.25 -14.97 22.10
N THR A 256 -36.12 -14.48 21.53
CA THR A 256 -35.42 -13.30 22.03
C THR A 256 -34.77 -12.52 20.87
N ASN A 257 -34.30 -11.33 21.16
CA ASN A 257 -33.51 -10.51 20.25
C ASN A 257 -32.04 -10.49 20.71
N MET A 258 -31.12 -10.69 19.78
CA MET A 258 -29.70 -10.67 20.01
C MET A 258 -29.07 -9.46 19.33
N ARG A 259 -28.27 -8.70 20.06
CA ARG A 259 -27.41 -7.68 19.50
C ARG A 259 -25.99 -8.21 19.44
N PHE A 260 -25.33 -8.07 18.28
CA PHE A 260 -23.90 -8.29 18.10
C PHE A 260 -23.26 -6.95 17.74
N GLY A 261 -22.23 -6.55 18.44
CA GLY A 261 -21.57 -5.25 18.28
C GLY A 261 -20.06 -5.35 18.16
N TYR A 262 -19.50 -4.40 17.41
CA TYR A 262 -18.07 -4.11 17.40
C TYR A 262 -17.79 -2.71 17.91
N ASP A 263 -16.83 -2.60 18.81
CA ASP A 263 -16.20 -1.35 19.21
C ASP A 263 -14.90 -1.20 18.43
N PHE A 264 -14.68 -0.04 17.82
CA PHE A 264 -13.48 0.26 17.06
C PHE A 264 -13.11 1.74 17.23
N LYS A 265 -11.84 2.06 17.02
CA LYS A 265 -11.38 3.43 16.88
C LYS A 265 -10.74 3.63 15.50
N LEU A 266 -10.79 4.87 15.03
CA LEU A 266 -10.07 5.22 13.80
C LEU A 266 -8.57 5.22 14.07
N PRO A 267 -7.74 5.01 13.04
CA PRO A 267 -6.30 5.21 13.14
C PRO A 267 -5.99 6.61 13.66
N GLU A 268 -4.90 6.75 14.40
CA GLU A 268 -4.42 8.05 14.82
C GLU A 268 -3.84 8.82 13.63
N ALA A 269 -4.02 10.15 13.67
CA ALA A 269 -3.42 11.04 12.68
C ALA A 269 -1.89 10.89 12.71
N SER A 270 -1.26 10.79 11.55
CA SER A 270 0.20 10.72 11.45
C SER A 270 0.87 12.08 11.69
N SER A 271 0.09 13.16 11.56
CA SER A 271 0.50 14.52 11.84
C SER A 271 -0.68 15.33 12.40
N GLU A 272 -0.40 16.43 13.12
CA GLU A 272 -1.42 17.37 13.60
C GLU A 272 -2.25 18.04 12.49
N LYS A 273 -1.79 17.93 11.25
CA LYS A 273 -2.48 18.48 10.06
C LYS A 273 -3.42 17.51 9.38
N ASP A 274 -3.40 16.23 9.77
CA ASP A 274 -4.24 15.22 9.12
C ASP A 274 -5.67 15.30 9.65
N GLU A 275 -6.61 15.52 8.73
CA GLU A 275 -8.04 15.46 9.01
C GLU A 275 -8.55 14.03 8.77
N ILE A 276 -8.89 13.32 9.85
CA ILE A 276 -9.47 11.99 9.79
C ILE A 276 -10.98 12.08 10.06
N SER A 277 -11.78 11.49 9.17
CA SER A 277 -13.23 11.51 9.28
C SER A 277 -13.83 10.13 9.03
N PHE A 278 -14.66 9.67 9.98
CA PHE A 278 -15.41 8.43 9.83
C PHE A 278 -16.44 8.51 8.70
N LYS A 279 -16.52 7.46 7.86
CA LYS A 279 -17.46 7.39 6.71
C LYS A 279 -18.52 6.32 6.85
N GLY A 280 -18.31 5.32 7.65
CA GLY A 280 -19.23 4.23 7.87
C GLY A 280 -18.57 2.88 8.01
N CYS A 281 -19.36 1.83 8.14
CA CYS A 281 -18.85 0.47 8.15
C CYS A 281 -19.76 -0.47 7.38
N THR A 282 -19.19 -1.62 7.00
CA THR A 282 -19.92 -2.71 6.36
C THR A 282 -19.66 -4.00 7.14
N TRP A 283 -20.73 -4.66 7.56
CA TRP A 283 -20.69 -5.99 8.15
C TRP A 283 -20.75 -7.03 7.05
N TYR A 284 -19.86 -8.01 7.12
CA TYR A 284 -19.93 -9.26 6.37
C TYR A 284 -20.26 -10.36 7.36
N TYR A 285 -21.38 -11.05 7.18
CA TYR A 285 -21.86 -12.01 8.17
C TYR A 285 -22.53 -13.24 7.53
N GLY A 286 -22.58 -14.32 8.31
CA GLY A 286 -23.14 -15.59 7.90
C GLY A 286 -23.39 -16.53 9.07
N VAL A 287 -23.68 -17.78 8.75
CA VAL A 287 -23.98 -18.85 9.73
C VAL A 287 -22.81 -19.78 9.99
N ALA A 288 -21.70 -19.59 9.25
CA ALA A 288 -20.45 -20.29 9.43
C ALA A 288 -19.28 -19.32 9.22
N GLU A 289 -18.11 -19.63 9.74
CA GLU A 289 -16.90 -18.79 9.68
C GLU A 289 -16.43 -18.57 8.22
N ASP A 290 -16.60 -19.60 7.40
CA ASP A 290 -16.25 -19.62 5.98
C ASP A 290 -17.40 -19.19 5.05
N ASP A 291 -18.58 -18.82 5.59
CA ASP A 291 -19.76 -18.45 4.81
C ASP A 291 -20.29 -17.06 5.17
N LEU A 292 -19.45 -16.01 4.96
CA LEU A 292 -19.82 -14.61 5.19
C LEU A 292 -20.52 -13.99 3.98
N LYS A 293 -21.62 -14.57 3.51
CA LYS A 293 -22.27 -14.16 2.25
C LYS A 293 -23.20 -12.97 2.35
N ASN A 294 -23.60 -12.56 3.55
CA ASN A 294 -24.52 -11.45 3.76
C ASN A 294 -23.75 -10.16 4.07
N THR A 295 -24.35 -9.02 3.73
CA THR A 295 -23.81 -7.69 4.09
C THR A 295 -24.87 -6.87 4.80
N PHE A 296 -24.40 -6.00 5.69
CA PHE A 296 -25.20 -4.98 6.34
C PHE A 296 -24.36 -3.73 6.55
N SER A 297 -24.84 -2.58 6.10
CA SER A 297 -24.21 -1.28 6.33
C SER A 297 -25.21 -0.44 7.14
N PRO A 298 -24.94 -0.19 8.43
CA PRO A 298 -25.83 0.60 9.26
C PRO A 298 -25.82 2.07 8.84
N ASP A 299 -26.94 2.75 9.01
CA ASP A 299 -27.02 4.19 8.82
C ASP A 299 -26.15 4.94 9.83
N LYS A 300 -25.65 6.10 9.44
CA LYS A 300 -24.76 6.95 10.28
C LYS A 300 -25.37 7.30 11.65
N THR A 301 -26.68 7.32 11.77
CA THR A 301 -27.44 7.62 13.01
C THR A 301 -27.35 6.52 14.07
N ASN A 302 -26.88 5.33 13.70
CA ASN A 302 -26.77 4.17 14.59
C ASN A 302 -25.39 4.00 15.23
N PHE A 303 -24.48 4.94 15.01
CA PHE A 303 -23.17 4.91 15.64
C PHE A 303 -23.22 5.61 17.00
N ILE A 304 -22.90 4.86 18.03
CA ILE A 304 -22.74 5.40 19.39
C ILE A 304 -21.25 5.66 19.58
N THR A 305 -20.90 6.93 19.74
CA THR A 305 -19.63 7.30 20.36
C THR A 305 -19.67 6.82 21.80
N ASN A 306 -18.76 5.96 22.22
CA ASN A 306 -18.71 5.47 23.59
C ASN A 306 -17.62 6.24 24.37
N PRO A 307 -17.96 7.32 25.10
CA PRO A 307 -17.01 8.10 25.87
C PRO A 307 -16.47 7.37 27.11
N ASP A 308 -17.12 6.27 27.53
CA ASP A 308 -16.82 5.61 28.81
C ASP A 308 -15.57 4.70 28.77
N LYS A 309 -15.01 4.43 27.59
CA LYS A 309 -13.76 3.67 27.47
C LYS A 309 -12.55 4.57 27.29
N LYS A 310 -12.05 5.13 28.42
CA LYS A 310 -10.71 5.70 28.58
C LYS A 310 -10.32 6.84 27.63
N GLY A 311 -11.18 7.83 27.42
CA GLY A 311 -10.77 9.09 26.76
C GLY A 311 -10.41 8.97 25.27
N ALA A 312 -10.56 7.82 24.65
CA ALA A 312 -10.42 7.63 23.21
C ALA A 312 -11.81 7.62 22.57
N GLU A 313 -11.95 8.27 21.42
CA GLU A 313 -13.19 8.20 20.64
C GLU A 313 -13.35 6.80 20.05
N TYR A 314 -14.16 5.96 20.71
CA TYR A 314 -14.58 4.68 20.17
C TYR A 314 -15.93 4.84 19.49
N TYR A 315 -16.05 4.21 18.33
CA TYR A 315 -17.30 4.02 17.63
C TYR A 315 -17.84 2.63 17.95
N ARG A 316 -19.15 2.52 18.10
CA ARG A 316 -19.84 1.22 18.22
C ARG A 316 -20.78 1.03 17.05
N SER A 317 -20.62 -0.07 16.34
CA SER A 317 -21.57 -0.53 15.34
C SER A 317 -22.25 -1.81 15.81
N ASN A 318 -23.56 -1.92 15.60
CA ASN A 318 -24.33 -3.09 16.00
C ASN A 318 -25.18 -3.62 14.84
N ILE A 319 -25.33 -4.96 14.82
CA ILE A 319 -26.39 -5.65 14.08
C ILE A 319 -27.33 -6.31 15.07
N VAL A 320 -28.65 -6.23 14.84
CA VAL A 320 -29.64 -6.81 15.72
C VAL A 320 -30.38 -7.92 14.97
N PHE A 321 -30.37 -9.10 15.53
CA PHE A 321 -31.13 -10.27 15.06
C PHE A 321 -32.37 -10.40 15.93
N THR A 322 -33.54 -10.23 15.30
CA THR A 322 -34.84 -10.18 16.00
C THR A 322 -35.59 -11.52 15.91
N ASN A 323 -36.43 -11.79 16.91
CA ASN A 323 -37.32 -12.94 16.94
C ASN A 323 -36.60 -14.28 16.75
N LEU A 324 -35.39 -14.42 17.30
CA LEU A 324 -34.69 -15.69 17.32
C LEU A 324 -35.47 -16.68 18.17
N SER A 325 -35.90 -17.78 17.57
CA SER A 325 -36.59 -18.86 18.29
C SER A 325 -35.63 -19.66 19.20
N SER A 326 -36.16 -20.29 20.23
CA SER A 326 -35.38 -21.10 21.17
C SER A 326 -34.52 -22.18 20.49
N GLY A 327 -35.02 -22.76 19.39
CA GLY A 327 -34.25 -23.72 18.58
C GLY A 327 -33.01 -23.13 17.89
N ALA A 328 -32.89 -21.79 17.82
CA ALA A 328 -31.75 -21.08 17.24
C ALA A 328 -30.72 -20.58 18.29
N TYR A 329 -31.01 -20.69 19.59
CA TYR A 329 -30.20 -20.06 20.65
C TYR A 329 -28.74 -20.51 20.71
N LYS A 330 -28.44 -21.75 20.29
CA LYS A 330 -27.09 -22.30 20.19
C LYS A 330 -26.40 -21.98 18.87
N ARG A 331 -27.14 -21.47 17.86
CA ARG A 331 -26.58 -21.16 16.55
C ARG A 331 -25.80 -19.86 16.62
N SER A 332 -24.55 -19.90 16.20
CA SER A 332 -23.73 -18.71 16.10
C SER A 332 -23.98 -17.95 14.81
N VAL A 333 -23.94 -16.64 14.89
CA VAL A 333 -23.72 -15.74 13.76
C VAL A 333 -22.25 -15.39 13.74
N TYR A 334 -21.64 -15.54 12.60
CA TYR A 334 -20.25 -15.20 12.33
C TYR A 334 -20.19 -13.87 11.58
N ALA A 335 -19.28 -13.00 11.94
CA ALA A 335 -19.19 -11.70 11.32
C ALA A 335 -17.74 -11.17 11.30
N ARG A 336 -17.51 -10.29 10.33
CA ARG A 336 -16.33 -9.44 10.21
C ARG A 336 -16.79 -8.06 9.78
N ILE A 337 -16.10 -7.02 10.21
CA ILE A 337 -16.48 -5.64 9.92
C ILE A 337 -15.37 -4.93 9.13
N LEU A 338 -15.77 -4.18 8.09
CA LEU A 338 -14.95 -3.23 7.36
C LEU A 338 -15.32 -1.82 7.83
N VAL A 339 -14.36 -1.05 8.30
CA VAL A 339 -14.54 0.36 8.68
C VAL A 339 -13.96 1.24 7.58
N LYS A 340 -14.72 2.24 7.13
CA LYS A 340 -14.31 3.22 6.13
C LYS A 340 -14.15 4.60 6.76
N TYR A 341 -13.11 5.30 6.39
CA TYR A 341 -12.78 6.64 6.85
C TYR A 341 -12.06 7.43 5.74
N THR A 342 -11.86 8.73 5.94
CA THR A 342 -11.02 9.53 5.06
C THR A 342 -9.84 10.10 5.83
N VAL A 343 -8.71 10.23 5.16
CA VAL A 343 -7.56 11.01 5.60
C VAL A 343 -7.35 12.11 4.56
N ASN A 344 -7.47 13.37 4.99
CA ASN A 344 -7.37 14.53 4.09
C ASN A 344 -8.29 14.42 2.84
N GLY A 345 -9.51 13.91 3.05
CA GLY A 345 -10.48 13.69 1.99
C GLY A 345 -10.30 12.42 1.16
N LYS A 346 -9.17 11.72 1.24
CA LYS A 346 -8.91 10.46 0.53
C LYS A 346 -9.50 9.28 1.28
N GLU A 347 -10.27 8.43 0.60
CA GLU A 347 -10.89 7.25 1.22
C GLU A 347 -9.85 6.22 1.64
N ARG A 348 -10.08 5.64 2.81
CA ARG A 348 -9.27 4.60 3.46
C ARG A 348 -10.18 3.58 4.13
N SER A 349 -9.64 2.40 4.38
CA SER A 349 -10.37 1.40 5.17
C SER A 349 -9.44 0.56 6.04
N VAL A 350 -10.06 -0.10 7.02
CA VAL A 350 -9.45 -1.12 7.87
C VAL A 350 -10.45 -2.26 8.04
N MET A 351 -9.97 -3.51 7.97
CA MET A 351 -10.78 -4.70 8.15
C MET A 351 -10.54 -5.30 9.53
N GLY A 352 -11.58 -5.87 10.16
CA GLY A 352 -11.39 -6.71 11.35
C GLY A 352 -10.46 -7.88 11.08
N THR A 353 -9.49 -8.14 11.96
CA THR A 353 -8.48 -9.19 11.79
C THR A 353 -9.11 -10.57 11.65
N PHE A 354 -10.10 -10.87 12.48
CA PHE A 354 -10.73 -12.18 12.53
C PHE A 354 -12.22 -12.16 12.19
N VAL A 355 -12.74 -13.32 11.86
CA VAL A 355 -14.17 -13.59 11.91
C VAL A 355 -14.53 -13.90 13.36
N ASP A 356 -15.44 -13.16 13.91
CA ASP A 356 -15.95 -13.35 15.25
C ASP A 356 -17.34 -13.98 15.24
N SER A 357 -17.73 -14.56 16.35
CA SER A 357 -19.04 -15.19 16.45
C SER A 357 -19.81 -14.79 17.71
N ARG A 358 -21.12 -14.80 17.60
CA ARG A 358 -22.06 -14.62 18.72
C ARG A 358 -23.27 -15.53 18.58
N SER A 359 -23.70 -16.06 19.71
CA SER A 359 -24.99 -16.76 19.84
C SER A 359 -25.72 -16.27 21.08
N VAL A 360 -27.02 -16.50 21.14
CA VAL A 360 -27.81 -16.22 22.35
C VAL A 360 -27.22 -16.97 23.54
N SER A 361 -26.85 -18.24 23.37
CA SER A 361 -26.24 -19.06 24.42
C SER A 361 -24.95 -18.44 24.97
N MET A 362 -24.04 -17.97 24.11
CA MET A 362 -22.77 -17.33 24.53
C MET A 362 -23.04 -16.06 25.36
N ILE A 363 -24.04 -15.26 24.98
CA ILE A 363 -24.39 -14.04 25.69
C ILE A 363 -25.00 -14.36 27.04
N VAL A 364 -25.90 -15.34 27.10
CA VAL A 364 -26.52 -15.84 28.35
C VAL A 364 -25.45 -16.31 29.34
N GLU A 365 -24.50 -17.12 28.90
CA GLU A 365 -23.39 -17.58 29.74
C GLU A 365 -22.55 -16.40 30.26
N GLY A 366 -22.27 -15.41 29.39
CA GLY A 366 -21.55 -14.20 29.79
C GLY A 366 -22.29 -13.36 30.83
N ILE A 367 -23.62 -13.18 30.67
CA ILE A 367 -24.45 -12.43 31.64
C ILE A 367 -24.47 -13.17 33.00
N LEU A 368 -24.69 -14.46 32.99
CA LEU A 368 -24.79 -15.24 34.24
C LEU A 368 -23.44 -15.34 34.96
N ALA A 369 -22.33 -15.31 34.25
CA ALA A 369 -20.99 -15.27 34.81
C ALA A 369 -20.55 -13.87 35.29
N ASN A 370 -21.22 -12.81 34.84
CA ASN A 370 -20.88 -11.44 35.21
C ASN A 370 -21.43 -11.10 36.60
N THR A 371 -20.53 -10.93 37.58
CA THR A 371 -20.92 -10.53 38.95
C THR A 371 -21.59 -9.18 39.01
N ASN A 372 -21.33 -8.28 38.08
CA ASN A 372 -21.86 -6.91 38.02
C ASN A 372 -23.15 -6.77 37.19
N ALA A 373 -23.62 -7.84 36.54
CA ALA A 373 -24.89 -7.80 35.83
C ALA A 373 -26.07 -7.64 36.82
N ASP A 374 -27.06 -6.84 36.45
CA ASP A 374 -28.22 -6.65 37.30
C ASP A 374 -29.10 -7.93 37.41
N GLN A 375 -29.91 -8.01 38.46
CA GLN A 375 -30.70 -9.20 38.72
C GLN A 375 -31.78 -9.45 37.66
N THR A 376 -32.34 -8.39 37.09
CA THR A 376 -33.39 -8.50 36.04
C THR A 376 -32.77 -9.12 34.78
N GLU A 377 -31.54 -8.68 34.43
CA GLU A 377 -30.81 -9.25 33.29
C GLU A 377 -30.46 -10.72 33.53
N LYS A 378 -30.02 -11.06 34.74
CA LYS A 378 -29.71 -12.45 35.13
C LYS A 378 -30.96 -13.34 35.10
N ASP A 379 -32.08 -12.87 35.60
CA ASP A 379 -33.37 -13.60 35.61
C ASP A 379 -33.86 -13.84 34.17
N TYR A 380 -33.69 -12.86 33.28
CA TYR A 380 -34.01 -12.99 31.86
C TYR A 380 -33.12 -14.01 31.18
N ALA A 381 -31.82 -13.95 31.43
CA ALA A 381 -30.82 -14.88 30.91
C ALA A 381 -31.06 -16.31 31.41
N GLN A 382 -31.46 -16.48 32.68
CA GLN A 382 -31.76 -17.80 33.28
C GLN A 382 -32.96 -18.48 32.59
N LYS A 383 -34.03 -17.74 32.29
CA LYS A 383 -35.17 -18.29 31.53
C LYS A 383 -34.79 -18.81 30.16
N ILE A 384 -33.87 -18.11 29.47
CA ILE A 384 -33.35 -18.58 28.20
C ILE A 384 -32.49 -19.82 28.38
N LYS A 385 -31.62 -19.85 29.40
CA LYS A 385 -30.77 -21.01 29.70
C LYS A 385 -31.58 -22.24 29.95
N ASP A 386 -32.67 -22.13 30.73
CA ASP A 386 -33.56 -23.26 31.04
C ASP A 386 -34.29 -23.76 29.77
N ALA A 387 -34.56 -22.91 28.81
CA ALA A 387 -35.12 -23.29 27.51
C ALA A 387 -34.10 -23.97 26.59
N ILE A 388 -32.81 -23.61 26.70
CA ILE A 388 -31.71 -24.22 25.95
C ILE A 388 -31.44 -25.67 26.43
N LEU A 389 -31.72 -25.97 27.71
CA LEU A 389 -31.47 -27.25 28.34
C LEU A 389 -32.59 -28.26 28.15
N LYS A 390 -33.76 -27.81 27.72
CA LYS A 390 -34.94 -28.65 27.36
C LYS A 390 -34.83 -29.18 25.94
#